data_4eea6a16483fff4c2a373bf3f3f856e5
#
_entry.id   4eea6a16483fff4c2a373bf3f3f856e5
#
_cell.length_a   1.000
_cell.length_b   1.000
_cell.length_c   1.000
_cell.angle_alpha   90.00
_cell.angle_beta   90.00
_cell.angle_gamma   90.00
#
_symmetry.space_group_name_H-M   'P 1'
#
loop_
_entity.id
_entity.type
_entity.pdbx_description
1 polymer ?
#
loop_
_entity_poly.entity_id
_entity_poly.type
_entity_poly.pdbx_seq_one_letter_code
_entity_poly.pdbx_strand_id
1 'polypeptide(L)'
;MRVFIDTNILIDFVANREGFSEDADKLFALGITGDIKLMTSALSYVTAMYVAHKYEYQDVKEALLAVSNFVDVLDLQGNTVIEMLSSDWKDYEDATQNATALRAEGDCIVTRNKRDFSNSSLPVYTPAELLDILNQ
;
A
#
# COMPACT_ATOMS: atom_id res chain seq x y z
N MET A 1 -8.94 9.16 8.92
CA MET A 1 -7.54 8.69 8.87
C MET A 1 -7.16 8.36 7.43
N ARG A 2 -6.04 8.86 6.99
CA ARG A 2 -5.48 8.64 5.64
C ARG A 2 -4.41 7.57 5.72
N VAL A 3 -4.69 6.41 5.15
CA VAL A 3 -3.87 5.19 5.30
C VAL A 3 -3.23 4.84 3.97
N PHE A 4 -1.90 4.91 3.90
CA PHE A 4 -1.15 4.48 2.72
C PHE A 4 -0.83 2.98 2.86
N ILE A 5 -1.23 2.21 1.86
CA ILE A 5 -0.96 0.77 1.84
C ILE A 5 0.21 0.46 0.90
N ASP A 6 1.16 -0.33 1.40
CA ASP A 6 2.29 -0.82 0.62
C ASP A 6 1.83 -1.86 -0.41
N THR A 7 2.63 -2.08 -1.43
CA THR A 7 2.34 -2.98 -2.54
C THR A 7 1.93 -4.38 -2.09
N ASN A 8 2.61 -4.93 -1.07
CA ASN A 8 2.30 -6.29 -0.59
C ASN A 8 0.87 -6.41 -0.04
N ILE A 9 0.35 -5.35 0.60
CA ILE A 9 -1.01 -5.33 1.11
C ILE A 9 -2.02 -5.29 -0.03
N LEU A 10 -1.75 -4.48 -1.04
CA LEU A 10 -2.60 -4.43 -2.24
C LEU A 10 -2.68 -5.80 -2.92
N ILE A 11 -1.53 -6.47 -3.10
CA ILE A 11 -1.47 -7.79 -3.72
C ILE A 11 -2.17 -8.83 -2.86
N ASP A 12 -1.99 -8.78 -1.53
CA ASP A 12 -2.66 -9.71 -0.62
C ASP A 12 -4.18 -9.69 -0.80
N PHE A 13 -4.73 -8.51 -1.05
CA PHE A 13 -6.16 -8.34 -1.28
C PHE A 13 -6.56 -8.80 -2.69
N VAL A 14 -5.95 -8.24 -3.74
CA VAL A 14 -6.40 -8.48 -5.13
C VAL A 14 -6.09 -9.89 -5.61
N ALA A 15 -5.05 -10.54 -5.09
CA ALA A 15 -4.69 -11.92 -5.40
C ALA A 15 -5.22 -12.92 -4.37
N ASN A 16 -5.91 -12.42 -3.33
CA ASN A 16 -6.46 -13.25 -2.26
C ASN A 16 -5.41 -14.22 -1.68
N ARG A 17 -4.22 -13.70 -1.32
CA ARG A 17 -3.08 -14.54 -0.92
C ARG A 17 -3.36 -15.24 0.41
N GLU A 18 -3.20 -16.55 0.42
CA GLU A 18 -3.44 -17.39 1.59
C GLU A 18 -2.55 -16.94 2.77
N GLY A 19 -3.16 -16.85 3.95
CA GLY A 19 -2.48 -16.43 5.18
C GLY A 19 -2.41 -14.94 5.39
N PHE A 20 -2.69 -14.12 4.37
CA PHE A 20 -2.58 -12.65 4.44
C PHE A 20 -3.85 -11.93 4.04
N SER A 21 -4.72 -12.56 3.25
CA SER A 21 -5.90 -11.89 2.70
C SER A 21 -6.96 -11.55 3.75
N GLU A 22 -7.03 -12.29 4.85
CA GLU A 22 -8.07 -12.05 5.86
C GLU A 22 -7.98 -10.64 6.46
N ASP A 23 -6.78 -10.25 6.92
CA ASP A 23 -6.57 -8.91 7.49
C ASP A 23 -6.67 -7.83 6.41
N ALA A 24 -6.17 -8.12 5.21
CA ALA A 24 -6.31 -7.20 4.09
C ALA A 24 -7.79 -6.96 3.76
N ASP A 25 -8.60 -8.01 3.71
CA ASP A 25 -10.04 -7.90 3.45
C ASP A 25 -10.73 -7.00 4.46
N LYS A 26 -10.40 -7.15 5.75
CA LYS A 26 -10.96 -6.32 6.83
C LYS A 26 -10.57 -4.85 6.66
N LEU A 27 -9.31 -4.59 6.31
CA LEU A 27 -8.80 -3.25 6.10
C LEU A 27 -9.49 -2.59 4.90
N PHE A 28 -9.60 -3.31 3.79
CA PHE A 28 -10.27 -2.80 2.59
C PHE A 28 -11.78 -2.57 2.83
N ALA A 29 -12.42 -3.40 3.64
CA ALA A 29 -13.82 -3.19 4.02
C ALA A 29 -14.01 -1.84 4.71
N LEU A 30 -13.08 -1.43 5.58
CA LEU A 30 -13.13 -0.11 6.22
C LEU A 30 -12.94 1.03 5.22
N GLY A 31 -12.16 0.79 4.17
CA GLY A 31 -12.03 1.74 3.06
C GLY A 31 -13.31 1.87 2.25
N ILE A 32 -13.99 0.75 1.99
CA ILE A 32 -15.25 0.73 1.24
C ILE A 32 -16.35 1.48 2.01
N THR A 33 -16.44 1.27 3.32
CA THR A 33 -17.46 1.95 4.17
C THR A 33 -17.14 3.42 4.43
N GLY A 34 -15.91 3.86 4.15
CA GLY A 34 -15.49 5.24 4.39
C GLY A 34 -14.99 5.51 5.79
N ASP A 35 -14.82 4.48 6.62
CA ASP A 35 -14.29 4.64 7.99
C ASP A 35 -12.83 5.10 7.96
N ILE A 36 -12.10 4.70 6.94
CA ILE A 36 -10.74 5.17 6.67
C ILE A 36 -10.60 5.51 5.18
N LYS A 37 -9.63 6.36 4.87
CA LYS A 37 -9.28 6.69 3.48
C LYS A 37 -8.04 5.89 3.08
N LEU A 38 -8.19 4.94 2.18
CA LEU A 38 -7.08 4.15 1.68
C LEU A 38 -6.42 4.84 0.48
N MET A 39 -5.10 4.77 0.45
CA MET A 39 -4.27 5.31 -0.64
C MET A 39 -3.18 4.30 -0.98
N THR A 40 -2.78 4.28 -2.23
CA THR A 40 -1.61 3.54 -2.71
C THR A 40 -0.98 4.30 -3.87
N SER A 41 0.19 3.87 -4.32
CA SER A 41 0.86 4.54 -5.43
C SER A 41 0.52 3.90 -6.78
N ALA A 42 0.65 4.67 -7.85
CA ALA A 42 0.60 4.16 -9.21
C ALA A 42 1.64 3.05 -9.43
N LEU A 43 2.81 3.18 -8.78
CA LEU A 43 3.85 2.14 -8.83
C LEU A 43 3.34 0.81 -8.29
N SER A 44 2.57 0.83 -7.19
CA SER A 44 2.00 -0.39 -6.61
C SER A 44 1.07 -1.11 -7.57
N TYR A 45 0.29 -0.36 -8.35
CA TYR A 45 -0.60 -0.94 -9.38
C TYR A 45 0.21 -1.66 -10.46
N VAL A 46 1.25 -1.01 -10.98
CA VAL A 46 2.12 -1.59 -12.00
C VAL A 46 2.81 -2.84 -11.46
N THR A 47 3.35 -2.76 -10.26
CA THR A 47 4.02 -3.89 -9.60
C THR A 47 3.04 -5.05 -9.36
N ALA A 48 1.81 -4.76 -8.94
CA ALA A 48 0.78 -5.79 -8.75
C ALA A 48 0.48 -6.54 -10.05
N MET A 49 0.38 -5.83 -11.18
CA MET A 49 0.17 -6.47 -12.47
C MET A 49 1.37 -7.33 -12.89
N TYR A 50 2.58 -6.86 -12.65
CA TYR A 50 3.79 -7.62 -12.92
C TYR A 50 3.83 -8.92 -12.10
N VAL A 51 3.55 -8.83 -10.80
CA VAL A 51 3.52 -9.99 -9.90
C VAL A 51 2.42 -10.96 -10.31
N ALA A 52 1.23 -10.45 -10.66
CA ALA A 52 0.13 -11.28 -11.11
C ALA A 52 0.47 -12.09 -12.36
N HIS A 53 1.16 -11.46 -13.30
CA HIS A 53 1.62 -12.13 -14.51
C HIS A 53 2.68 -13.20 -14.18
N LYS A 54 3.65 -12.85 -13.35
CA LYS A 54 4.76 -13.75 -12.98
C LYS A 54 4.28 -15.01 -12.26
N TYR A 55 3.32 -14.87 -11.35
CA TYR A 55 2.80 -15.97 -10.53
C TYR A 55 1.47 -16.52 -11.04
N GLU A 56 1.01 -16.07 -12.20
CA GLU A 56 -0.23 -16.54 -12.84
C GLU A 56 -1.46 -16.37 -11.94
N TYR A 57 -1.51 -15.30 -11.14
CA TYR A 57 -2.70 -14.96 -10.36
C TYR A 57 -3.84 -14.56 -11.28
N GLN A 58 -5.05 -15.05 -10.98
CA GLN A 58 -6.24 -14.82 -11.81
C GLN A 58 -7.01 -13.59 -11.34
N ASP A 59 -7.66 -12.92 -12.29
CA ASP A 59 -8.63 -11.84 -12.04
C ASP A 59 -8.08 -10.60 -11.33
N VAL A 60 -6.75 -10.43 -11.29
CA VAL A 60 -6.10 -9.30 -10.59
C VAL A 60 -6.42 -7.97 -11.28
N LYS A 61 -6.44 -7.94 -12.61
CA LYS A 61 -6.78 -6.72 -13.36
C LYS A 61 -8.18 -6.21 -12.98
N GLU A 62 -9.15 -7.09 -12.97
CA GLU A 62 -10.53 -6.77 -12.61
C GLU A 62 -10.63 -6.29 -11.16
N ALA A 63 -9.91 -6.96 -10.26
CA ALA A 63 -9.87 -6.58 -8.85
C ALA A 63 -9.24 -5.19 -8.67
N LEU A 64 -8.15 -4.89 -9.37
CA LEU A 64 -7.51 -3.57 -9.32
C LEU A 64 -8.44 -2.47 -9.83
N LEU A 65 -9.18 -2.72 -10.90
CA LEU A 65 -10.16 -1.77 -11.40
C LEU A 65 -11.26 -1.50 -10.37
N ALA A 66 -11.72 -2.54 -9.68
CA ALA A 66 -12.71 -2.39 -8.61
C ALA A 66 -12.15 -1.61 -7.42
N VAL A 67 -10.92 -1.90 -7.02
CA VAL A 67 -10.23 -1.22 -5.92
C VAL A 67 -10.10 0.28 -6.17
N SER A 68 -9.90 0.69 -7.42
CA SER A 68 -9.75 2.11 -7.78
C SER A 68 -10.99 2.95 -7.48
N ASN A 69 -12.13 2.32 -7.19
CA ASN A 69 -13.36 3.04 -6.81
C ASN A 69 -13.33 3.54 -5.35
N PHE A 70 -12.49 2.97 -4.49
CA PHE A 70 -12.44 3.35 -3.07
C PHE A 70 -11.03 3.48 -2.50
N VAL A 71 -10.01 3.29 -3.32
CA VAL A 71 -8.61 3.54 -2.96
C VAL A 71 -8.07 4.60 -3.89
N ASP A 72 -7.49 5.66 -3.34
CA ASP A 72 -6.84 6.69 -4.15
C ASP A 72 -5.53 6.13 -4.71
N VAL A 73 -5.39 6.15 -6.02
CA VAL A 73 -4.15 5.78 -6.70
C VAL A 73 -3.35 7.05 -6.95
N LEU A 74 -2.28 7.21 -6.17
CA LEU A 74 -1.48 8.43 -6.16
C LEU A 74 -0.45 8.43 -7.29
N ASP A 75 -0.29 9.58 -7.92
CA ASP A 75 0.68 9.76 -9.00
C ASP A 75 2.10 9.54 -8.52
N LEU A 76 2.90 8.89 -9.36
CA LEU A 76 4.33 8.76 -9.17
C LEU A 76 5.01 9.89 -9.93
N GLN A 77 5.62 10.82 -9.17
CA GLN A 77 6.27 11.98 -9.78
C GLN A 77 7.74 11.69 -10.06
N GLY A 78 8.21 12.13 -11.25
CA GLY A 78 9.59 11.90 -11.66
C GLY A 78 10.60 12.53 -10.70
N ASN A 79 10.34 13.75 -10.20
CA ASN A 79 11.23 14.41 -9.24
C ASN A 79 11.34 13.65 -7.93
N THR A 80 10.26 12.99 -7.48
CA THR A 80 10.30 12.15 -6.28
C THR A 80 11.26 10.98 -6.47
N VAL A 81 11.19 10.32 -7.62
CA VAL A 81 12.10 9.20 -7.95
C VAL A 81 13.55 9.68 -7.94
N ILE A 82 13.82 10.80 -8.59
CA ILE A 82 15.18 11.36 -8.66
C ILE A 82 15.72 11.69 -7.27
N GLU A 83 14.91 12.32 -6.42
CA GLU A 83 15.31 12.61 -5.03
C GLU A 83 15.64 11.34 -4.26
N MET A 84 14.86 10.29 -4.44
CA MET A 84 15.06 9.04 -3.70
C MET A 84 16.34 8.31 -4.12
N LEU A 85 16.85 8.54 -5.32
CA LEU A 85 18.11 7.96 -5.76
C LEU A 85 19.30 8.43 -4.89
N SER A 86 19.20 9.59 -4.27
CA SER A 86 20.25 10.12 -3.37
C SER A 86 19.89 9.97 -1.88
N SER A 87 18.81 9.25 -1.57
CA SER A 87 18.42 9.02 -0.17
C SER A 87 19.27 7.92 0.48
N ASP A 88 19.22 7.87 1.82
CA ASP A 88 19.91 6.85 2.61
C ASP A 88 19.12 5.55 2.73
N TRP A 89 17.96 5.45 2.08
CA TRP A 89 17.15 4.23 2.07
C TRP A 89 17.88 3.12 1.29
N LYS A 90 17.83 1.91 1.82
CA LYS A 90 18.42 0.74 1.16
C LYS A 90 17.64 0.31 -0.07
N ASP A 91 16.32 0.45 -0.04
CA ASP A 91 15.42 0.06 -1.12
C ASP A 91 14.75 1.31 -1.68
N TYR A 92 15.00 1.58 -2.97
CA TYR A 92 14.45 2.78 -3.62
C TYR A 92 12.95 2.71 -3.85
N GLU A 93 12.39 1.49 -3.99
CA GLU A 93 10.95 1.33 -4.09
C GLU A 93 10.29 1.75 -2.77
N ASP A 94 10.79 1.23 -1.64
CA ASP A 94 10.27 1.58 -0.32
C ASP A 94 10.44 3.07 -0.04
N ALA A 95 11.58 3.65 -0.40
CA ALA A 95 11.82 5.10 -0.27
C ALA A 95 10.79 5.91 -1.07
N THR A 96 10.50 5.48 -2.29
CA THR A 96 9.55 6.13 -3.18
C THR A 96 8.12 6.01 -2.63
N GLN A 97 7.75 4.85 -2.11
CA GLN A 97 6.46 4.65 -1.45
C GLN A 97 6.31 5.58 -0.24
N ASN A 98 7.34 5.66 0.59
CA ASN A 98 7.34 6.56 1.76
C ASN A 98 7.17 8.03 1.34
N ALA A 99 7.93 8.47 0.33
CA ALA A 99 7.84 9.84 -0.17
C ALA A 99 6.45 10.14 -0.73
N THR A 100 5.84 9.17 -1.42
CA THR A 100 4.48 9.30 -1.97
C THR A 100 3.46 9.44 -0.84
N ALA A 101 3.59 8.63 0.21
CA ALA A 101 2.70 8.70 1.39
C ALA A 101 2.80 10.06 2.09
N LEU A 102 4.03 10.57 2.29
CA LEU A 102 4.26 11.88 2.90
C LEU A 102 3.66 13.00 2.05
N ARG A 103 3.85 12.95 0.75
CA ARG A 103 3.35 13.97 -0.17
C ARG A 103 1.82 14.03 -0.18
N ALA A 104 1.17 12.89 0.00
CA ALA A 104 -0.29 12.79 0.08
C ALA A 104 -0.83 13.06 1.48
N GLU A 105 0.02 13.48 2.41
CA GLU A 105 -0.35 13.75 3.80
C GLU A 105 -0.97 12.54 4.48
N GLY A 106 -0.38 11.35 4.24
CA GLY A 106 -0.79 10.13 4.92
C GLY A 106 -0.58 10.19 6.42
N ASP A 107 -1.46 9.57 7.17
CA ASP A 107 -1.36 9.48 8.64
C ASP A 107 -0.50 8.29 9.05
N CYS A 108 -0.43 7.26 8.23
CA CYS A 108 0.37 6.06 8.51
C CYS A 108 0.63 5.28 7.22
N ILE A 109 1.57 4.34 7.33
CA ILE A 109 1.84 3.35 6.28
C ILE A 109 1.48 1.98 6.84
N VAL A 110 0.80 1.16 6.02
CA VAL A 110 0.51 -0.23 6.35
C VAL A 110 1.30 -1.15 5.44
N THR A 111 2.08 -2.04 6.05
CA THR A 111 2.96 -2.98 5.34
C THR A 111 3.12 -4.27 6.16
N ARG A 112 3.46 -5.37 5.51
CA ARG A 112 3.88 -6.58 6.20
C ARG A 112 5.33 -6.51 6.68
N ASN A 113 6.12 -5.62 6.09
CA ASN A 113 7.57 -5.54 6.31
C ASN A 113 7.93 -4.20 6.98
N LYS A 114 7.52 -4.02 8.23
CA LYS A 114 7.76 -2.78 8.99
C LYS A 114 9.23 -2.36 9.01
N ARG A 115 10.13 -3.33 9.04
CA ARG A 115 11.57 -3.06 9.07
C ARG A 115 12.03 -2.26 7.86
N ASP A 116 11.43 -2.49 6.69
CA ASP A 116 11.79 -1.81 5.45
C ASP A 116 11.42 -0.32 5.48
N PHE A 117 10.55 0.08 6.40
CA PHE A 117 10.10 1.46 6.59
C PHE A 117 10.59 2.07 7.90
N SER A 118 11.63 1.50 8.53
CA SER A 118 12.15 1.98 9.81
C SER A 118 12.65 3.44 9.76
N ASN A 119 13.01 3.95 8.58
CA ASN A 119 13.44 5.32 8.40
C ASN A 119 12.28 6.30 8.13
N SER A 120 11.04 5.81 8.08
CA SER A 120 9.89 6.68 7.86
C SER A 120 9.62 7.57 9.06
N SER A 121 9.19 8.81 8.80
CA SER A 121 8.68 9.72 9.83
C SER A 121 7.21 9.45 10.15
N LEU A 122 6.52 8.64 9.35
CA LEU A 122 5.15 8.24 9.60
C LEU A 122 5.10 7.02 10.52
N PRO A 123 4.03 6.85 11.31
CA PRO A 123 3.76 5.58 11.98
C PRO A 123 3.61 4.46 10.94
N VAL A 124 4.17 3.29 11.24
CA VAL A 124 4.14 2.13 10.35
C VAL A 124 3.51 0.97 11.09
N TYR A 125 2.48 0.38 10.50
CA TYR A 125 1.71 -0.70 11.12
C TYR A 125 1.62 -1.90 10.18
N THR A 126 1.49 -3.09 10.75
CA THR A 126 0.96 -4.24 10.02
C THR A 126 -0.57 -4.08 9.93
N PRO A 127 -1.25 -4.80 9.01
CA PRO A 127 -2.72 -4.76 8.97
C PRO A 127 -3.35 -5.10 10.30
N ALA A 128 -2.88 -6.14 10.99
CA ALA A 128 -3.41 -6.55 12.30
C ALA A 128 -3.26 -5.44 13.34
N GLU A 129 -2.10 -4.78 13.39
CA GLU A 129 -1.85 -3.69 14.33
C GLU A 129 -2.79 -2.51 14.11
N LEU A 130 -2.99 -2.12 12.85
CA LEU A 130 -3.90 -1.01 12.55
C LEU A 130 -5.34 -1.38 12.88
N LEU A 131 -5.78 -2.59 12.56
CA LEU A 131 -7.12 -3.06 12.89
C LEU A 131 -7.36 -3.01 14.40
N ASP A 132 -6.38 -3.40 15.20
CA ASP A 132 -6.48 -3.32 16.67
C ASP A 132 -6.65 -1.88 17.14
N ILE A 133 -5.89 -0.94 16.57
CA ILE A 133 -5.98 0.49 16.90
C ILE A 133 -7.37 1.03 16.55
N LEU A 134 -7.90 0.67 15.39
CA LEU A 134 -9.21 1.16 14.92
C LEU A 134 -10.37 0.57 15.70
N ASN A 135 -10.20 -0.56 16.36
CA ASN A 135 -11.23 -1.20 17.19
C ASN A 135 -11.25 -0.70 18.63
N GLN A 136 -10.42 0.26 18.99
CA GLN A 136 -10.37 0.82 20.34
C GLN A 136 -11.33 1.98 20.54
#